data_e9e35649586bdf456ced061255df63d2
#
_entry.id   e9e35649586bdf456ced061255df63d2
#
_cell.length_a   1.000
_cell.length_b   1.000
_cell.length_c   1.000
_cell.angle_alpha   90.00
_cell.angle_beta   90.00
_cell.angle_gamma   90.00
#
_symmetry.space_group_name_H-M   'P 1'
#
loop_
_entity.id
_entity.type
_entity.pdbx_description
1 polymer ?
#
loop_
_entity_poly.entity_id
_entity_poly.type
_entity_poly.pdbx_seq_one_letter_code
_entity_poly.pdbx_strand_id
1 'polypeptide(L)'
;EYYKTIVINFYNMVRKMDYANGGLGINEFFEDEGITTLGNYSEETCCSYNMLKLTDYMFRWNPDSSLIDYFENIFYNQIMCSMDPATGGKTYPISTAFGYYKIYSNAETAFCCCCCTGQESFSKLTYGEYYVTNDKSLTLMVNLFNPMTIKLNDQLTVKQTGDILLDGKSRITIVGNGKLTLNLRVPAWDKNPILKINGEKQTYQINNGYITIDREFSNGDYIDYEFNMSYRLDKQKGSENSYALFYGPFMLVCDLGNKDVDDIKDNQSDFGLPYD
;
A
#
# COMPACT_ATOMS: atom_id res chain seq x y z
N GLU A 1 15.00 -12.67 -19.88
CA GLU A 1 13.58 -13.00 -20.17
C GLU A 1 13.09 -14.18 -19.30
N TYR A 2 13.81 -15.29 -19.26
CA TYR A 2 13.42 -16.49 -18.50
C TYR A 2 13.09 -16.20 -17.02
N TYR A 3 13.96 -15.49 -16.31
CA TYR A 3 13.72 -15.13 -14.90
C TYR A 3 12.54 -14.17 -14.71
N LYS A 4 12.31 -13.25 -15.64
CA LYS A 4 11.12 -12.39 -15.62
C LYS A 4 9.84 -13.21 -15.71
N THR A 5 9.81 -14.20 -16.59
CA THR A 5 8.65 -15.10 -16.74
C THR A 5 8.36 -15.85 -15.43
N ILE A 6 9.40 -16.37 -14.77
CA ILE A 6 9.24 -17.04 -13.47
C ILE A 6 8.63 -16.10 -12.44
N VAL A 7 9.16 -14.89 -12.33
CA VAL A 7 8.69 -13.88 -11.36
C VAL A 7 7.23 -13.49 -11.63
N ILE A 8 6.88 -13.23 -12.90
CA ILE A 8 5.51 -12.87 -13.28
C ILE A 8 4.54 -14.02 -12.96
N ASN A 9 4.92 -15.26 -13.28
CA ASN A 9 4.08 -16.43 -13.01
C ASN A 9 3.90 -16.64 -11.49
N PHE A 10 4.97 -16.50 -10.72
CA PHE A 10 4.91 -16.58 -9.27
C PHE A 10 4.00 -15.48 -8.69
N TYR A 11 4.19 -14.23 -9.10
CA TYR A 11 3.37 -13.11 -8.67
C TYR A 11 1.88 -13.38 -8.96
N ASN A 12 1.56 -13.77 -10.19
CA ASN A 12 0.18 -14.04 -10.60
C ASN A 12 -0.44 -15.22 -9.82
N MET A 13 0.35 -16.22 -9.49
CA MET A 13 -0.09 -17.35 -8.66
C MET A 13 -0.41 -16.87 -7.24
N VAL A 14 0.51 -16.17 -6.60
CA VAL A 14 0.37 -15.70 -5.22
C VAL A 14 -0.80 -14.73 -5.07
N ARG A 15 -1.02 -13.85 -6.08
CA ARG A 15 -2.16 -12.94 -6.11
C ARG A 15 -3.54 -13.59 -6.15
N LYS A 16 -3.62 -14.89 -6.38
CA LYS A 16 -4.88 -15.66 -6.31
C LYS A 16 -5.19 -16.15 -4.88
N MET A 17 -4.20 -16.09 -3.99
CA MET A 17 -4.26 -16.60 -2.62
C MET A 17 -4.24 -15.48 -1.57
N ASP A 18 -4.22 -14.21 -1.97
CA ASP A 18 -4.16 -13.10 -1.02
C ASP A 18 -5.50 -12.83 -0.32
N TYR A 19 -5.39 -12.30 0.88
CA TYR A 19 -6.52 -11.75 1.62
C TYR A 19 -6.98 -10.41 1.02
N ALA A 20 -8.16 -9.94 1.42
CA ALA A 20 -8.73 -8.71 0.88
C ALA A 20 -7.82 -7.48 1.09
N ASN A 21 -7.04 -7.46 2.17
CA ASN A 21 -6.04 -6.42 2.46
C ASN A 21 -4.67 -6.66 1.80
N GLY A 22 -4.55 -7.68 0.96
CA GLY A 22 -3.33 -8.04 0.23
C GLY A 22 -2.35 -8.94 0.98
N GLY A 23 -2.63 -9.27 2.25
CA GLY A 23 -1.81 -10.19 3.06
C GLY A 23 -1.82 -11.61 2.52
N LEU A 24 -0.91 -12.46 2.99
CA LEU A 24 -0.66 -13.80 2.47
C LEU A 24 -0.29 -14.78 3.57
N GLY A 25 -0.70 -16.02 3.34
CA GLY A 25 -0.29 -17.17 4.13
C GLY A 25 -1.12 -17.41 5.38
N ILE A 26 -1.12 -18.64 5.81
CA ILE A 26 -1.63 -19.10 7.11
C ILE A 26 -0.65 -20.12 7.68
N ASN A 27 -0.31 -20.02 8.96
CA ASN A 27 0.68 -20.88 9.61
C ASN A 27 1.99 -20.98 8.80
N GLU A 28 2.46 -19.87 8.22
CA GLU A 28 3.66 -19.76 7.37
C GLU A 28 3.63 -20.51 6.02
N PHE A 29 2.45 -20.96 5.58
CA PHE A 29 2.26 -21.67 4.32
C PHE A 29 1.31 -20.91 3.39
N PHE A 30 1.51 -21.10 2.10
CA PHE A 30 0.50 -20.74 1.11
C PHE A 30 -0.59 -21.80 1.10
N GLU A 31 -1.82 -21.35 0.93
CA GLU A 31 -2.95 -22.25 0.69
C GLU A 31 -3.07 -22.57 -0.81
N ASP A 32 -4.00 -23.47 -1.15
CA ASP A 32 -4.33 -23.73 -2.54
C ASP A 32 -5.03 -22.53 -3.18
N GLU A 33 -4.94 -22.44 -4.50
CA GLU A 33 -5.55 -21.36 -5.28
C GLU A 33 -7.07 -21.28 -5.02
N GLY A 34 -7.54 -20.10 -4.64
CA GLY A 34 -8.95 -19.85 -4.38
C GLY A 34 -9.45 -20.32 -3.03
N ILE A 35 -8.57 -20.76 -2.13
CA ILE A 35 -8.85 -21.04 -0.74
C ILE A 35 -8.13 -19.99 0.10
N THR A 36 -8.86 -19.35 1.02
CA THR A 36 -8.26 -18.41 1.97
C THR A 36 -8.92 -18.62 3.33
N THR A 37 -8.26 -19.38 4.18
CA THR A 37 -8.74 -19.70 5.52
C THR A 37 -8.54 -18.53 6.45
N LEU A 38 -9.60 -18.06 7.10
CA LEU A 38 -9.51 -17.06 8.14
C LEU A 38 -8.99 -17.71 9.43
N GLY A 39 -7.97 -17.12 10.04
CA GLY A 39 -7.35 -17.72 11.22
C GLY A 39 -6.47 -16.77 12.02
N ASN A 40 -6.02 -17.23 13.17
CA ASN A 40 -5.22 -16.42 14.10
C ASN A 40 -3.81 -16.12 13.56
N TYR A 41 -3.23 -17.07 12.86
CA TYR A 41 -1.85 -17.01 12.34
C TYR A 41 -1.82 -16.80 10.82
N SER A 42 -2.70 -15.94 10.34
CA SER A 42 -2.75 -15.53 8.94
C SER A 42 -1.88 -14.30 8.68
N GLU A 43 -1.57 -14.07 7.40
CA GLU A 43 -0.96 -12.83 6.93
C GLU A 43 0.39 -12.50 7.59
N GLU A 44 1.37 -13.37 7.41
CA GLU A 44 2.73 -13.11 7.86
C GLU A 44 3.29 -11.81 7.24
N THR A 45 3.77 -10.90 8.08
CA THR A 45 4.23 -9.58 7.63
C THR A 45 5.49 -9.63 6.75
N CYS A 46 6.32 -10.68 6.86
CA CYS A 46 7.42 -10.92 5.91
C CYS A 46 6.94 -11.17 4.49
N CYS A 47 5.80 -11.86 4.31
CA CYS A 47 5.22 -12.09 2.99
C CYS A 47 4.82 -10.75 2.36
N SER A 48 4.14 -9.90 3.12
CA SER A 48 3.75 -8.55 2.67
C SER A 48 4.96 -7.70 2.28
N TYR A 49 6.01 -7.72 3.09
CA TYR A 49 7.28 -7.04 2.79
C TYR A 49 7.91 -7.51 1.47
N ASN A 50 8.00 -8.83 1.27
CA ASN A 50 8.60 -9.38 0.06
C ASN A 50 7.73 -9.11 -1.18
N MET A 51 6.41 -9.12 -1.03
CA MET A 51 5.50 -8.77 -2.12
C MET A 51 5.58 -7.29 -2.51
N LEU A 52 5.79 -6.37 -1.55
CA LEU A 52 6.08 -4.98 -1.89
C LEU A 52 7.34 -4.83 -2.74
N LYS A 53 8.42 -5.52 -2.37
CA LYS A 53 9.67 -5.52 -3.15
C LYS A 53 9.47 -6.09 -4.55
N LEU A 54 8.78 -7.21 -4.63
CA LEU A 54 8.50 -7.86 -5.90
C LEU A 54 7.66 -6.97 -6.83
N THR A 55 6.63 -6.33 -6.27
CA THR A 55 5.76 -5.40 -6.99
C THR A 55 6.53 -4.18 -7.51
N ASP A 56 7.44 -3.61 -6.70
CA ASP A 56 8.32 -2.52 -7.11
C ASP A 56 9.21 -2.92 -8.31
N TYR A 57 9.82 -4.10 -8.26
CA TYR A 57 10.62 -4.61 -9.40
C TYR A 57 9.76 -4.82 -10.66
N MET A 58 8.57 -5.38 -10.52
CA MET A 58 7.68 -5.61 -11.65
C MET A 58 7.22 -4.29 -12.27
N PHE A 59 6.88 -3.30 -11.44
CA PHE A 59 6.51 -1.98 -11.91
C PHE A 59 7.63 -1.29 -12.69
N ARG A 60 8.87 -1.40 -12.24
CA ARG A 60 10.04 -0.87 -12.97
C ARG A 60 10.27 -1.56 -14.31
N TRP A 61 9.88 -2.82 -14.46
CA TRP A 61 10.00 -3.54 -15.73
C TRP A 61 8.90 -3.18 -16.72
N ASN A 62 7.70 -3.02 -16.23
CA ASN A 62 6.52 -2.68 -17.02
C ASN A 62 5.51 -1.95 -16.12
N PRO A 63 5.49 -0.61 -16.16
CA PRO A 63 4.56 0.19 -15.36
C PRO A 63 3.10 -0.15 -15.66
N ASP A 64 2.39 -0.60 -14.63
CA ASP A 64 0.97 -0.93 -14.65
C ASP A 64 0.35 -0.45 -13.32
N SER A 65 -0.71 0.36 -13.40
CA SER A 65 -1.37 0.91 -12.20
C SER A 65 -1.90 -0.16 -11.26
N SER A 66 -2.30 -1.33 -11.77
CA SER A 66 -2.79 -2.44 -10.96
C SER A 66 -1.74 -3.00 -10.00
N LEU A 67 -0.46 -2.89 -10.34
CA LEU A 67 0.65 -3.21 -9.44
C LEU A 67 0.68 -2.24 -8.26
N ILE A 68 0.44 -0.96 -8.53
CA ILE A 68 0.42 0.07 -7.48
C ILE A 68 -0.86 -0.01 -6.65
N ASP A 69 -2.00 -0.42 -7.21
CA ASP A 69 -3.21 -0.68 -6.43
C ASP A 69 -2.96 -1.79 -5.39
N TYR A 70 -2.22 -2.84 -5.75
CA TYR A 70 -1.81 -3.87 -4.80
C TYR A 70 -0.77 -3.37 -3.81
N PHE A 71 0.22 -2.61 -4.27
CA PHE A 71 1.23 -1.99 -3.42
C PHE A 71 0.58 -1.10 -2.36
N GLU A 72 -0.35 -0.23 -2.77
CA GLU A 72 -1.10 0.66 -1.88
C GLU A 72 -1.89 -0.13 -0.82
N ASN A 73 -2.56 -1.21 -1.26
CA ASN A 73 -3.35 -2.05 -0.35
C ASN A 73 -2.48 -2.68 0.74
N ILE A 74 -1.36 -3.32 0.36
CA ILE A 74 -0.41 -3.88 1.33
C ILE A 74 0.21 -2.78 2.20
N PHE A 75 0.60 -1.67 1.58
CA PHE A 75 1.26 -0.59 2.30
C PHE A 75 0.42 -0.07 3.46
N TYR A 76 -0.84 0.29 3.20
CA TYR A 76 -1.72 0.83 4.24
C TYR A 76 -2.26 -0.26 5.17
N ASN A 77 -2.67 -1.40 4.64
CA ASN A 77 -3.47 -2.37 5.39
C ASN A 77 -2.67 -3.55 5.96
N GLN A 78 -1.38 -3.63 5.65
CA GLN A 78 -0.44 -4.62 6.18
C GLN A 78 0.76 -3.96 6.86
N ILE A 79 1.59 -3.23 6.10
CA ILE A 79 2.85 -2.69 6.60
C ILE A 79 2.62 -1.63 7.68
N MET A 80 1.77 -0.64 7.41
CA MET A 80 1.46 0.40 8.40
C MET A 80 0.77 -0.18 9.63
N CYS A 81 -0.04 -1.21 9.46
CA CYS A 81 -0.73 -1.88 10.56
C CYS A 81 0.15 -2.86 11.37
N SER A 82 1.35 -3.17 10.90
CA SER A 82 2.24 -4.14 11.57
C SER A 82 3.06 -3.57 12.72
N MET A 83 3.00 -2.27 12.95
CA MET A 83 3.79 -1.59 13.97
C MET A 83 2.91 -0.97 15.05
N ASP A 84 3.32 -1.13 16.29
CA ASP A 84 2.79 -0.33 17.39
C ASP A 84 3.36 1.10 17.31
N PRO A 85 2.55 2.13 17.11
CA PRO A 85 3.02 3.51 16.99
C PRO A 85 3.60 4.06 18.30
N ALA A 86 3.28 3.45 19.44
CA ALA A 86 3.77 3.90 20.75
C ALA A 86 5.17 3.38 21.08
N THR A 87 5.47 2.12 20.73
CA THR A 87 6.71 1.45 21.10
C THR A 87 7.64 1.15 19.92
N GLY A 88 7.10 1.16 18.69
CA GLY A 88 7.80 0.70 17.50
C GLY A 88 7.88 -0.84 17.37
N GLY A 89 7.28 -1.57 18.32
CA GLY A 89 7.19 -3.03 18.27
C GLY A 89 6.50 -3.52 16.99
N LYS A 90 6.86 -4.71 16.52
CA LYS A 90 6.32 -5.32 15.30
C LYS A 90 5.45 -6.52 15.65
N THR A 91 4.40 -6.73 14.88
CA THR A 91 3.64 -7.97 14.95
C THR A 91 4.13 -8.97 13.91
N TYR A 92 4.07 -10.26 14.24
CA TYR A 92 4.41 -11.34 13.32
C TYR A 92 3.27 -11.58 12.32
N PRO A 93 2.08 -12.06 12.75
CA PRO A 93 0.91 -12.19 11.89
C PRO A 93 -0.01 -10.98 12.03
N ILE A 94 -0.85 -10.78 11.02
CA ILE A 94 -2.04 -9.94 11.13
C ILE A 94 -3.24 -10.87 11.05
N SER A 95 -3.84 -11.17 12.22
CA SER A 95 -4.92 -12.15 12.29
C SER A 95 -6.16 -11.72 11.52
N THR A 96 -6.77 -12.65 10.80
CA THR A 96 -8.08 -12.50 10.18
C THR A 96 -9.21 -13.10 11.02
N ALA A 97 -8.89 -13.68 12.18
CA ALA A 97 -9.88 -14.25 13.10
C ALA A 97 -10.53 -13.18 13.97
N PHE A 98 -11.81 -13.37 14.26
CA PHE A 98 -12.53 -12.54 15.22
C PHE A 98 -12.04 -12.76 16.66
N GLY A 99 -11.99 -11.69 17.44
CA GLY A 99 -11.62 -11.75 18.85
C GLY A 99 -10.13 -11.96 19.10
N TYR A 100 -9.30 -11.85 18.07
CA TYR A 100 -7.85 -11.87 18.18
C TYR A 100 -7.30 -10.45 18.42
N TYR A 101 -6.17 -10.35 19.11
CA TYR A 101 -5.46 -9.09 19.31
C TYR A 101 -4.02 -9.20 18.77
N LYS A 102 -3.44 -8.07 18.37
CA LYS A 102 -2.06 -8.04 17.90
C LYS A 102 -1.10 -8.15 19.08
N ILE A 103 -0.11 -9.03 18.95
CA ILE A 103 1.02 -9.11 19.88
C ILE A 103 2.19 -8.41 19.23
N TYR A 104 2.74 -7.41 19.91
CA TYR A 104 3.87 -6.65 19.42
C TYR A 104 5.16 -7.07 20.11
N SER A 105 6.25 -7.07 19.37
CA SER A 105 7.58 -7.32 19.90
C SER A 105 8.03 -6.25 20.89
N ASN A 106 8.87 -6.66 21.80
CA ASN A 106 9.62 -5.78 22.70
C ASN A 106 11.13 -6.02 22.53
N ALA A 107 11.97 -5.36 23.34
CA ALA A 107 13.41 -5.49 23.25
C ALA A 107 13.94 -6.93 23.49
N GLU A 108 13.20 -7.76 24.19
CA GLU A 108 13.57 -9.13 24.54
C GLU A 108 13.10 -10.14 23.49
N THR A 109 11.98 -9.83 22.78
CA THR A 109 11.32 -10.72 21.83
C THR A 109 11.49 -10.29 20.36
N ALA A 110 12.35 -9.29 20.07
CA ALA A 110 12.52 -8.73 18.72
C ALA A 110 13.49 -9.50 17.81
N PHE A 111 13.58 -10.83 17.96
CA PHE A 111 14.54 -11.67 17.23
C PHE A 111 13.92 -12.57 16.16
N CYS A 112 12.74 -12.21 15.66
CA CYS A 112 12.12 -12.92 14.55
C CYS A 112 12.34 -12.23 13.21
N CYS A 113 12.07 -12.94 12.11
CA CYS A 113 12.19 -12.42 10.74
C CYS A 113 11.30 -11.17 10.53
N CYS A 114 10.08 -11.19 11.04
CA CYS A 114 9.12 -10.08 10.88
C CYS A 114 9.54 -8.80 11.62
N CYS A 115 10.33 -8.92 12.68
CA CYS A 115 10.94 -7.76 13.33
C CYS A 115 11.95 -7.06 12.42
N CYS A 116 12.80 -7.84 11.72
CA CYS A 116 13.80 -7.31 10.80
C CYS A 116 13.14 -6.74 9.53
N THR A 117 12.28 -7.51 8.88
CA THR A 117 11.58 -7.05 7.68
C THR A 117 10.64 -5.89 7.97
N GLY A 118 10.02 -5.85 9.17
CA GLY A 118 9.20 -4.76 9.62
C GLY A 118 9.97 -3.44 9.75
N GLN A 119 11.19 -3.47 10.28
CA GLN A 119 12.05 -2.29 10.34
C GLN A 119 12.49 -1.85 8.93
N GLU A 120 12.90 -2.80 8.10
CA GLU A 120 13.30 -2.52 6.72
C GLU A 120 12.12 -1.96 5.89
N SER A 121 10.90 -2.44 6.08
CA SER A 121 9.70 -1.92 5.43
C SER A 121 9.53 -0.42 5.68
N PHE A 122 9.69 0.03 6.92
CA PHE A 122 9.56 1.45 7.27
C PHE A 122 10.69 2.31 6.73
N SER A 123 11.88 1.75 6.52
CA SER A 123 12.98 2.46 5.83
C SER A 123 12.75 2.63 4.33
N LYS A 124 11.81 1.87 3.76
CA LYS A 124 11.47 1.86 2.33
C LYS A 124 10.11 2.47 2.00
N LEU A 125 9.53 3.26 2.91
CA LEU A 125 8.22 3.90 2.70
C LEU A 125 8.15 4.79 1.46
N THR A 126 9.30 5.25 0.95
CA THR A 126 9.37 6.03 -0.29
C THR A 126 9.27 5.20 -1.57
N TYR A 127 9.38 3.87 -1.47
CA TYR A 127 9.21 2.99 -2.62
C TYR A 127 7.73 2.97 -3.04
N GLY A 128 7.50 2.91 -4.33
CA GLY A 128 6.14 2.98 -4.87
C GLY A 128 5.54 4.38 -4.92
N GLU A 129 6.08 5.36 -4.18
CA GLU A 129 5.56 6.74 -4.16
C GLU A 129 5.75 7.44 -5.50
N TYR A 130 7.00 7.49 -5.96
CA TYR A 130 7.38 8.15 -7.19
C TYR A 130 8.30 7.29 -8.05
N TYR A 131 8.12 7.37 -9.37
CA TYR A 131 9.11 6.90 -10.34
C TYR A 131 9.45 8.01 -11.32
N VAL A 132 10.73 8.17 -11.60
CA VAL A 132 11.25 9.20 -12.50
C VAL A 132 11.91 8.53 -13.68
N THR A 133 11.58 8.97 -14.88
CA THR A 133 12.30 8.62 -16.10
C THR A 133 12.72 9.88 -16.85
N ASN A 134 13.81 9.79 -17.60
CA ASN A 134 14.34 10.91 -18.37
C ASN A 134 14.86 10.43 -19.74
N ASP A 135 14.25 9.41 -20.33
CA ASP A 135 14.70 8.82 -21.59
C ASP A 135 14.42 9.75 -22.78
N LYS A 136 13.19 10.26 -22.87
CA LYS A 136 12.73 11.17 -23.93
C LYS A 136 12.35 12.54 -23.40
N SER A 137 11.79 12.58 -22.23
CA SER A 137 11.39 13.77 -21.48
C SER A 137 11.44 13.45 -20.00
N LEU A 138 11.66 14.47 -19.16
CA LEU A 138 11.58 14.31 -17.72
C LEU A 138 10.13 13.96 -17.36
N THR A 139 9.94 12.77 -16.86
CA THR A 139 8.62 12.24 -16.49
C THR A 139 8.62 11.82 -15.04
N LEU A 140 7.63 12.28 -14.27
CA LEU A 140 7.36 11.87 -12.91
C LEU A 140 6.04 11.12 -12.87
N MET A 141 6.07 9.87 -12.39
CA MET A 141 4.88 9.12 -12.04
C MET A 141 4.61 9.31 -10.55
N VAL A 142 3.43 9.82 -10.22
CA VAL A 142 2.92 9.98 -8.85
C VAL A 142 1.95 8.84 -8.60
N ASN A 143 2.34 7.92 -7.76
CA ASN A 143 1.63 6.66 -7.56
C ASN A 143 0.88 6.58 -6.24
N LEU A 144 1.52 6.99 -5.16
CA LEU A 144 0.88 7.19 -3.86
C LEU A 144 0.79 8.70 -3.60
N PHE A 145 -0.06 9.09 -2.69
CA PHE A 145 -0.36 10.50 -2.48
C PHE A 145 -0.02 10.97 -1.07
N ASN A 146 1.07 10.41 -0.51
CA ASN A 146 1.57 10.80 0.80
C ASN A 146 2.35 12.13 0.71
N PRO A 147 2.33 12.96 1.77
CA PRO A 147 3.11 14.19 1.79
C PRO A 147 4.61 13.93 1.64
N MET A 148 5.19 14.47 0.58
CA MET A 148 6.60 14.23 0.24
C MET A 148 7.17 15.33 -0.65
N THR A 149 8.49 15.46 -0.66
CA THR A 149 9.21 16.36 -1.57
C THR A 149 10.24 15.57 -2.35
N ILE A 150 10.23 15.72 -3.68
CA ILE A 150 11.21 15.12 -4.57
C ILE A 150 11.93 16.20 -5.39
N LYS A 151 13.25 16.19 -5.34
CA LYS A 151 14.09 16.99 -6.24
C LYS A 151 14.33 16.18 -7.52
N LEU A 152 13.79 16.64 -8.64
CA LEU A 152 13.93 15.96 -9.92
C LEU A 152 15.27 16.27 -10.60
N ASN A 153 15.69 17.54 -10.50
CA ASN A 153 16.99 18.06 -10.97
C ASN A 153 17.28 19.39 -10.27
N ASP A 154 18.28 20.14 -10.73
CA ASP A 154 18.64 21.42 -10.11
C ASP A 154 17.63 22.55 -10.36
N GLN A 155 16.72 22.39 -11.33
CA GLN A 155 15.73 23.40 -11.72
C GLN A 155 14.31 23.07 -11.23
N LEU A 156 14.02 21.80 -10.97
CA LEU A 156 12.67 21.33 -10.65
C LEU A 156 12.63 20.48 -9.38
N THR A 157 11.79 20.91 -8.46
CA THR A 157 11.39 20.16 -7.28
C THR A 157 9.87 20.06 -7.25
N VAL A 158 9.37 18.91 -6.88
CA VAL A 158 7.93 18.66 -6.70
C VAL A 158 7.66 18.45 -5.22
N LYS A 159 6.70 19.19 -4.67
CA LYS A 159 6.26 19.08 -3.29
C LYS A 159 4.81 18.62 -3.27
N GLN A 160 4.58 17.47 -2.66
CA GLN A 160 3.25 16.91 -2.43
C GLN A 160 2.83 17.16 -1.00
N THR A 161 1.59 17.59 -0.80
CA THR A 161 0.96 17.89 0.48
C THR A 161 -0.49 17.45 0.47
N GLY A 162 -1.12 17.37 1.63
CA GLY A 162 -2.50 16.90 1.80
C GLY A 162 -2.52 15.59 2.57
N ASP A 163 -3.72 15.13 2.88
CA ASP A 163 -3.95 13.90 3.62
C ASP A 163 -5.18 13.19 3.01
N ILE A 164 -4.95 12.01 2.43
CA ILE A 164 -6.03 11.24 1.81
C ILE A 164 -7.09 10.86 2.84
N LEU A 165 -6.68 10.46 4.04
CA LEU A 165 -7.60 9.99 5.06
C LEU A 165 -8.45 11.12 5.65
N LEU A 166 -7.83 12.26 5.95
CA LEU A 166 -8.50 13.38 6.61
C LEU A 166 -9.23 14.28 5.62
N ASP A 167 -8.58 14.62 4.51
CA ASP A 167 -9.07 15.65 3.57
C ASP A 167 -9.60 15.04 2.27
N GLY A 168 -9.26 13.80 1.95
CA GLY A 168 -9.54 13.19 0.64
C GLY A 168 -8.88 13.95 -0.51
N LYS A 169 -7.72 14.57 -0.27
CA LYS A 169 -7.06 15.46 -1.23
C LYS A 169 -5.55 15.33 -1.21
N SER A 170 -4.93 15.62 -2.35
CA SER A 170 -3.50 15.83 -2.46
C SER A 170 -3.24 17.04 -3.34
N ARG A 171 -2.27 17.87 -2.94
CA ARG A 171 -1.77 18.99 -3.73
C ARG A 171 -0.32 18.74 -4.13
N ILE A 172 -0.05 18.85 -5.42
CA ILE A 172 1.27 18.74 -6.01
C ILE A 172 1.69 20.13 -6.46
N THR A 173 2.71 20.69 -5.82
CA THR A 173 3.23 22.03 -6.10
C THR A 173 4.59 21.92 -6.80
N ILE A 174 4.77 22.70 -7.86
CA ILE A 174 6.03 22.79 -8.62
C ILE A 174 6.87 23.92 -8.05
N VAL A 175 8.11 23.62 -7.73
CA VAL A 175 9.11 24.60 -7.31
C VAL A 175 10.20 24.63 -8.39
N GLY A 176 10.36 25.81 -9.02
CA GLY A 176 11.22 26.00 -10.18
C GLY A 176 10.44 26.06 -11.49
N ASN A 177 11.15 26.04 -12.62
CA ASN A 177 10.55 26.18 -13.95
C ASN A 177 11.10 25.12 -14.88
N GLY A 178 10.27 24.61 -15.79
CA GLY A 178 10.70 23.70 -16.83
C GLY A 178 9.63 22.76 -17.33
N LYS A 179 9.97 22.03 -18.38
CA LYS A 179 9.10 21.03 -18.95
C LYS A 179 9.08 19.77 -18.09
N LEU A 180 7.88 19.31 -17.76
CA LEU A 180 7.67 18.10 -16.99
C LEU A 180 6.42 17.39 -17.49
N THR A 181 6.51 16.06 -17.64
CA THR A 181 5.37 15.18 -17.82
C THR A 181 5.03 14.58 -16.46
N LEU A 182 3.83 14.85 -15.94
CA LEU A 182 3.29 14.24 -14.74
C LEU A 182 2.29 13.16 -15.12
N ASN A 183 2.51 11.94 -14.63
CA ASN A 183 1.54 10.86 -14.69
C ASN A 183 0.97 10.63 -13.29
N LEU A 184 -0.27 11.03 -13.08
CA LEU A 184 -0.98 10.89 -11.80
C LEU A 184 -1.77 9.59 -11.84
N ARG A 185 -1.49 8.67 -10.94
CA ARG A 185 -2.26 7.42 -10.84
C ARG A 185 -3.72 7.74 -10.46
N VAL A 186 -4.64 7.04 -11.09
CA VAL A 186 -6.03 6.97 -10.65
C VAL A 186 -6.22 5.62 -9.96
N PRO A 187 -6.33 5.59 -8.62
CA PRO A 187 -6.55 4.36 -7.88
C PRO A 187 -7.79 3.61 -8.35
N ALA A 188 -7.76 2.28 -8.36
CA ALA A 188 -8.91 1.49 -8.82
C ALA A 188 -10.19 1.71 -7.99
N TRP A 189 -10.05 2.13 -6.74
CA TRP A 189 -11.17 2.49 -5.87
C TRP A 189 -11.74 3.89 -6.13
N ASP A 190 -10.98 4.79 -6.81
CA ASP A 190 -11.41 6.15 -7.14
C ASP A 190 -12.06 6.18 -8.52
N LYS A 191 -13.36 6.32 -8.56
CA LYS A 191 -14.12 6.24 -9.84
C LYS A 191 -14.15 7.54 -10.62
N ASN A 192 -14.08 8.69 -9.94
CA ASN A 192 -14.27 10.01 -10.57
C ASN A 192 -13.49 11.09 -9.82
N PRO A 193 -12.17 11.09 -9.85
CA PRO A 193 -11.37 12.12 -9.20
C PRO A 193 -11.63 13.50 -9.81
N ILE A 194 -11.47 14.54 -8.99
CA ILE A 194 -11.53 15.92 -9.48
C ILE A 194 -10.10 16.45 -9.57
N LEU A 195 -9.72 16.86 -10.78
CA LEU A 195 -8.43 17.46 -11.06
C LEU A 195 -8.57 18.95 -11.30
N LYS A 196 -7.72 19.75 -10.63
CA LYS A 196 -7.60 21.19 -10.89
C LYS A 196 -6.14 21.55 -11.10
N ILE A 197 -5.87 22.45 -12.05
CA ILE A 197 -4.55 23.04 -12.23
C ILE A 197 -4.69 24.54 -11.98
N ASN A 198 -3.93 25.06 -11.02
CA ASN A 198 -4.01 26.45 -10.58
C ASN A 198 -5.43 26.92 -10.25
N GLY A 199 -6.21 26.02 -9.65
CA GLY A 199 -7.61 26.25 -9.27
C GLY A 199 -8.65 25.99 -10.37
N GLU A 200 -8.23 25.83 -11.61
CA GLU A 200 -9.14 25.59 -12.75
C GLU A 200 -9.38 24.09 -12.94
N LYS A 201 -10.65 23.68 -12.95
CA LYS A 201 -11.04 22.28 -13.15
C LYS A 201 -10.65 21.82 -14.56
N GLN A 202 -10.03 20.65 -14.63
CA GLN A 202 -9.58 20.03 -15.86
C GLN A 202 -10.49 18.87 -16.28
N THR A 203 -10.62 18.72 -17.60
CA THR A 203 -11.08 17.47 -18.19
C THR A 203 -9.87 16.62 -18.50
N TYR A 204 -9.96 15.31 -18.28
CA TYR A 204 -8.85 14.40 -18.48
C TYR A 204 -9.31 13.09 -19.10
N GLN A 205 -8.36 12.34 -19.61
CA GLN A 205 -8.52 10.95 -20.00
C GLN A 205 -7.63 10.07 -19.13
N ILE A 206 -8.11 8.89 -18.80
CA ILE A 206 -7.35 7.89 -18.05
C ILE A 206 -6.80 6.87 -19.05
N ASN A 207 -5.47 6.76 -19.12
CA ASN A 207 -4.78 5.80 -19.95
C ASN A 207 -3.93 4.90 -19.06
N ASN A 208 -4.16 3.60 -19.09
CA ASN A 208 -3.47 2.60 -18.26
C ASN A 208 -3.46 2.98 -16.76
N GLY A 209 -4.58 3.54 -16.27
CA GLY A 209 -4.73 3.95 -14.88
C GLY A 209 -4.04 5.26 -14.50
N TYR A 210 -3.62 6.08 -15.48
CA TYR A 210 -2.97 7.37 -15.23
C TYR A 210 -3.65 8.52 -15.98
N ILE A 211 -3.65 9.69 -15.34
CA ILE A 211 -3.91 10.98 -15.96
C ILE A 211 -2.55 11.61 -16.29
N THR A 212 -2.33 11.97 -17.56
CA THR A 212 -1.08 12.57 -18.02
C THR A 212 -1.24 14.08 -18.19
N ILE A 213 -0.33 14.85 -17.60
CA ILE A 213 -0.21 16.30 -17.74
C ILE A 213 1.19 16.59 -18.30
N ASP A 214 1.29 16.96 -19.59
CA ASP A 214 2.56 17.30 -20.23
C ASP A 214 2.58 18.79 -20.58
N ARG A 215 3.40 19.58 -19.88
CA ARG A 215 3.48 21.03 -20.10
C ARG A 215 4.77 21.63 -19.56
N GLU A 216 5.03 22.88 -19.96
CA GLU A 216 5.94 23.77 -19.23
C GLU A 216 5.25 24.20 -17.93
N PHE A 217 5.95 24.03 -16.82
CA PHE A 217 5.53 24.49 -15.50
C PHE A 217 6.34 25.71 -15.07
N SER A 218 5.65 26.59 -14.36
CA SER A 218 6.25 27.76 -13.69
C SER A 218 6.32 27.54 -12.19
N ASN A 219 7.26 28.21 -11.54
CA ASN A 219 7.39 28.18 -10.09
C ASN A 219 6.08 28.61 -9.40
N GLY A 220 5.57 27.76 -8.53
CA GLY A 220 4.31 27.96 -7.82
C GLY A 220 3.08 27.36 -8.52
N ASP A 221 3.20 26.82 -9.74
CA ASP A 221 2.11 26.04 -10.33
C ASP A 221 1.74 24.88 -9.40
N TYR A 222 0.45 24.59 -9.31
CA TYR A 222 -0.02 23.49 -8.49
C TYR A 222 -1.14 22.70 -9.14
N ILE A 223 -1.21 21.44 -8.78
CA ILE A 223 -2.27 20.51 -9.16
C ILE A 223 -2.97 20.06 -7.89
N ASP A 224 -4.27 20.25 -7.81
CA ASP A 224 -5.13 19.67 -6.78
C ASP A 224 -5.78 18.41 -7.33
N TYR A 225 -5.61 17.31 -6.61
CA TYR A 225 -6.28 16.04 -6.85
C TYR A 225 -7.23 15.79 -5.68
N GLU A 226 -8.53 15.75 -5.96
CA GLU A 226 -9.57 15.46 -4.97
C GLU A 226 -10.12 14.07 -5.24
N PHE A 227 -9.98 13.17 -4.26
CA PHE A 227 -10.41 11.79 -4.33
C PHE A 227 -11.91 11.66 -4.07
N ASN A 228 -12.56 10.76 -4.79
CA ASN A 228 -13.93 10.37 -4.51
C ASN A 228 -13.94 9.23 -3.47
N MET A 229 -13.69 9.58 -2.23
CA MET A 229 -13.66 8.63 -1.10
C MET A 229 -15.04 8.02 -0.91
N SER A 230 -15.13 6.70 -0.99
CA SER A 230 -16.39 5.96 -0.85
C SER A 230 -16.18 4.63 -0.14
N TYR A 231 -17.26 4.11 0.45
CA TYR A 231 -17.26 2.77 1.03
C TYR A 231 -17.40 1.73 -0.07
N ARG A 232 -16.68 0.61 0.09
CA ARG A 232 -16.83 -0.58 -0.74
C ARG A 232 -16.68 -1.85 0.08
N LEU A 233 -17.31 -2.92 -0.39
CA LEU A 233 -17.15 -4.27 0.14
C LEU A 233 -16.36 -5.09 -0.88
N ASP A 234 -15.19 -5.55 -0.47
CA ASP A 234 -14.37 -6.43 -1.28
C ASP A 234 -14.54 -7.87 -0.75
N LYS A 235 -14.93 -8.77 -1.65
CA LYS A 235 -15.16 -10.16 -1.29
C LYS A 235 -13.84 -10.86 -0.99
N GLN A 236 -13.77 -11.57 0.13
CA GLN A 236 -12.63 -12.42 0.44
C GLN A 236 -12.57 -13.59 -0.54
N LYS A 237 -11.40 -13.81 -1.15
CA LYS A 237 -11.17 -14.97 -2.03
C LYS A 237 -11.39 -16.27 -1.26
N GLY A 238 -11.90 -17.28 -1.96
CA GLY A 238 -12.18 -18.58 -1.35
C GLY A 238 -13.36 -18.63 -0.37
N SER A 239 -14.03 -17.50 -0.11
CA SER A 239 -15.21 -17.46 0.77
C SER A 239 -16.45 -17.00 0.02
N GLU A 240 -17.59 -17.61 0.34
CA GLU A 240 -18.87 -17.18 -0.23
C GLU A 240 -19.46 -15.97 0.50
N ASN A 241 -19.22 -15.84 1.81
CA ASN A 241 -19.92 -14.93 2.70
C ASN A 241 -19.02 -13.97 3.47
N SER A 242 -17.70 -13.95 3.21
CA SER A 242 -16.77 -13.07 3.90
C SER A 242 -16.42 -11.87 3.01
N TYR A 243 -16.49 -10.68 3.60
CA TYR A 243 -16.21 -9.41 2.95
C TYR A 243 -15.38 -8.53 3.86
N ALA A 244 -14.46 -7.78 3.28
CA ALA A 244 -13.78 -6.69 3.94
C ALA A 244 -14.40 -5.35 3.55
N LEU A 245 -14.61 -4.48 4.53
CA LEU A 245 -15.13 -3.13 4.33
C LEU A 245 -13.96 -2.16 4.15
N PHE A 246 -14.01 -1.35 3.09
CA PHE A 246 -13.02 -0.32 2.82
C PHE A 246 -13.65 1.06 2.75
N TYR A 247 -12.87 2.08 3.09
CA TYR A 247 -13.12 3.49 2.79
C TYR A 247 -11.92 4.05 2.03
N GLY A 248 -12.11 4.33 0.73
CA GLY A 248 -10.98 4.62 -0.14
C GLY A 248 -9.95 3.47 -0.14
N PRO A 249 -8.65 3.72 0.12
CA PRO A 249 -7.64 2.67 0.18
C PRO A 249 -7.61 1.91 1.52
N PHE A 250 -8.29 2.40 2.56
CA PHE A 250 -8.17 1.90 3.93
C PHE A 250 -9.20 0.82 4.25
N MET A 251 -8.74 -0.35 4.68
CA MET A 251 -9.61 -1.38 5.23
C MET A 251 -10.05 -0.98 6.64
N LEU A 252 -11.35 -1.03 6.87
CA LEU A 252 -11.94 -0.70 8.16
C LEU A 252 -12.04 -1.97 9.01
N VAL A 253 -11.71 -1.81 10.29
CA VAL A 253 -11.80 -2.86 11.29
C VAL A 253 -12.77 -2.47 12.38
N CYS A 254 -13.39 -3.47 13.02
CA CYS A 254 -14.24 -3.27 14.17
C CYS A 254 -13.38 -3.29 15.44
N ASP A 255 -13.40 -2.21 16.20
CA ASP A 255 -12.81 -2.19 17.55
C ASP A 255 -13.76 -2.92 18.51
N LEU A 256 -13.31 -4.06 19.01
CA LEU A 256 -14.07 -4.90 19.96
C LEU A 256 -13.85 -4.50 21.41
N GLY A 257 -12.99 -3.50 21.67
CA GLY A 257 -12.59 -3.05 23.01
C GLY A 257 -11.58 -4.00 23.67
N ASN A 258 -11.31 -3.74 24.95
CA ASN A 258 -10.27 -4.44 25.72
C ASN A 258 -10.83 -5.33 26.84
N LYS A 259 -12.13 -5.59 26.86
CA LYS A 259 -12.72 -6.46 27.88
C LYS A 259 -12.22 -7.87 27.71
N ASP A 260 -11.82 -8.49 28.81
CA ASP A 260 -11.36 -9.87 28.88
C ASP A 260 -10.07 -10.18 28.07
N VAL A 261 -9.33 -9.15 27.66
CA VAL A 261 -8.06 -9.33 26.89
C VAL A 261 -7.00 -10.02 27.72
N ASP A 262 -6.95 -9.81 29.03
CA ASP A 262 -5.94 -10.43 29.89
C ASP A 262 -6.13 -11.96 29.99
N ASP A 263 -7.38 -12.43 30.01
CA ASP A 263 -7.69 -13.86 29.97
C ASP A 263 -7.26 -14.54 28.65
N ILE A 264 -7.27 -13.75 27.55
CA ILE A 264 -6.84 -14.22 26.23
C ILE A 264 -5.31 -14.25 26.14
N LYS A 265 -4.62 -13.26 26.71
CA LYS A 265 -3.15 -13.17 26.70
C LYS A 265 -2.50 -14.37 27.38
N ASP A 266 -3.05 -14.85 28.48
CA ASP A 266 -2.51 -15.98 29.24
C ASP A 266 -2.53 -17.29 28.43
N ASN A 267 -3.31 -17.35 27.36
CA ASN A 267 -3.46 -18.54 26.51
C ASN A 267 -2.75 -18.42 25.14
N GLN A 268 -1.98 -17.36 24.91
CA GLN A 268 -1.30 -17.16 23.64
C GLN A 268 0.21 -17.13 23.81
N SER A 269 0.91 -17.75 22.86
CA SER A 269 2.35 -17.71 22.80
C SER A 269 2.87 -16.28 22.56
N ASP A 270 4.06 -15.98 23.06
CA ASP A 270 4.81 -14.80 22.71
C ASP A 270 4.89 -14.70 21.17
N PHE A 271 4.57 -13.53 20.61
CA PHE A 271 4.48 -13.27 19.17
C PHE A 271 3.31 -13.92 18.41
N GLY A 272 2.41 -14.62 19.05
CA GLY A 272 1.35 -15.32 18.36
C GLY A 272 1.86 -16.38 17.38
N LEU A 273 3.08 -16.89 17.59
CA LEU A 273 3.58 -18.03 16.83
C LEU A 273 2.82 -19.29 17.26
N PRO A 274 2.48 -20.20 16.33
CA PRO A 274 2.01 -21.50 16.67
C PRO A 274 3.14 -22.23 17.38
N TYR A 275 2.93 -22.62 18.65
CA TYR A 275 3.75 -23.65 19.27
C TYR A 275 3.11 -25.00 18.98
N ASP A 276 3.98 -25.96 18.64
CA ASP A 276 3.62 -27.37 18.43
C ASP A 276 2.95 -27.99 19.66
#